data_a7e46f552b56a6a98b2d8f26a2adcb1d
#
_entry.id   a7e46f552b56a6a98b2d8f26a2adcb1d
#
_cell.length_a   1.000
_cell.length_b   1.000
_cell.length_c   1.000
_cell.angle_alpha   90.00
_cell.angle_beta   90.00
_cell.angle_gamma   90.00
#
_symmetry.space_group_name_H-M   'P 1'
#
loop_
_entity.id
_entity.type
_entity.pdbx_description
1 polymer ?
#
loop_
_entity_poly.entity_id
_entity_poly.type
_entity_poly.pdbx_seq_one_letter_code
_entity_poly.pdbx_strand_id
1 'polypeptide(L)' 'MKVEYQKEFYNLYYKECYIIDEHEGNYLVYATKCFKPFIVCNYLDDDGAMLGQEFFDTLEDARECFEEKKERKHGRIL' A
#
# COMPACT_ATOMS: atom_id res chain seq x y z
N MET A 1 12.54 -13.13 2.50
CA MET A 1 11.29 -12.97 3.22
C MET A 1 10.11 -13.27 2.31
N LYS A 2 9.14 -13.98 2.79
CA LYS A 2 7.98 -14.31 2.01
C LYS A 2 6.80 -13.45 2.42
N VAL A 3 6.23 -12.74 1.47
CA VAL A 3 5.11 -11.86 1.75
C VAL A 3 3.88 -12.38 1.00
N GLU A 4 2.78 -12.54 1.70
CA GLU A 4 1.54 -12.95 1.06
C GLU A 4 0.88 -11.74 0.43
N TYR A 5 0.35 -11.91 -0.75
CA TYR A 5 -0.24 -10.80 -1.47
C TYR A 5 -1.46 -11.27 -2.27
N GLN A 6 -2.30 -10.30 -2.64
CA GLN A 6 -3.53 -10.58 -3.38
C GLN A 6 -3.32 -10.47 -4.88
N LYS A 7 -2.51 -9.51 -5.32
CA LYS A 7 -2.40 -9.24 -6.75
C LYS A 7 -1.07 -8.58 -7.05
N GLU A 8 -0.52 -8.85 -8.23
CA GLU A 8 0.71 -8.20 -8.70
C GLU A 8 0.37 -7.09 -9.67
N PHE A 9 1.19 -6.06 -9.73
CA PHE A 9 1.06 -5.05 -10.74
C PHE A 9 2.43 -4.42 -11.02
N TYR A 10 2.53 -3.67 -12.11
CA TYR A 10 3.77 -3.03 -12.50
C TYR A 10 3.61 -1.52 -12.43
N ASN A 11 4.55 -0.85 -11.78
CA ASN A 11 4.56 0.60 -11.67
C ASN A 11 5.76 1.12 -12.44
N LEU A 12 5.60 2.23 -13.15
CA LEU A 12 6.68 2.78 -13.95
C LEU A 12 7.92 3.14 -13.13
N TYR A 13 7.71 3.57 -11.91
CA TYR A 13 8.82 4.00 -11.07
C TYR A 13 9.33 2.90 -10.16
N TYR A 14 8.43 2.14 -9.56
CA TYR A 14 8.82 1.15 -8.55
C TYR A 14 8.91 -0.26 -9.09
N LYS A 15 8.57 -0.45 -10.37
CA LYS A 15 8.67 -1.72 -11.07
C LYS A 15 7.71 -2.75 -10.50
N GLU A 16 8.20 -3.90 -10.10
CA GLU A 16 7.32 -4.98 -9.63
C GLU A 16 6.72 -4.64 -8.28
N CYS A 17 5.42 -4.68 -8.20
CA CYS A 17 4.70 -4.37 -6.97
C CYS A 17 3.66 -5.43 -6.69
N TYR A 18 3.35 -5.60 -5.41
CA TYR A 18 2.37 -6.59 -4.96
C TYR A 18 1.39 -5.93 -4.00
N ILE A 19 0.10 -6.07 -4.27
CA ILE A 19 -0.91 -5.56 -3.36
C ILE A 19 -1.08 -6.58 -2.25
N ILE A 20 -0.71 -6.20 -1.04
CA ILE A 20 -0.83 -7.08 0.11
C ILE A 20 -2.26 -7.04 0.64
N ASP A 21 -2.84 -5.87 0.67
CA ASP A 21 -4.18 -5.71 1.22
C ASP A 21 -4.83 -4.47 0.63
N GLU A 22 -6.13 -4.37 0.72
CA GLU A 22 -6.87 -3.27 0.17
C GLU A 22 -8.15 -3.07 0.98
N HIS A 23 -8.52 -1.82 1.23
CA HIS A 23 -9.75 -1.52 1.94
C HIS A 23 -10.25 -0.13 1.54
N GLU A 24 -11.42 -0.09 0.88
CA GLU A 24 -12.08 1.16 0.52
C GLU A 24 -11.15 2.17 -0.15
N GLY A 25 -10.40 1.69 -1.14
CA GLY A 25 -9.54 2.57 -1.90
C GLY A 25 -8.16 2.81 -1.31
N ASN A 26 -7.91 2.32 -0.11
CA ASN A 26 -6.57 2.36 0.47
C ASN A 26 -5.90 1.03 0.15
N TYR A 27 -4.60 1.09 -0.16
CA TYR A 27 -3.86 -0.09 -0.56
C TYR A 27 -2.58 -0.21 0.24
N LEU A 28 -2.25 -1.44 0.62
CA LEU A 28 -0.97 -1.75 1.24
C LEU A 28 -0.17 -2.52 0.21
N VAL A 29 0.96 -1.97 -0.21
CA VAL A 29 1.73 -2.45 -1.35
C VAL A 29 3.16 -2.78 -0.96
N TYR A 30 3.71 -3.81 -1.59
CA TYR A 30 5.11 -4.17 -1.44
C TYR A 30 5.79 -3.93 -2.78
N ALA A 31 6.74 -2.98 -2.83
CA ALA A 31 7.47 -2.63 -4.03
C ALA A 31 8.91 -3.10 -3.86
N THR A 32 9.25 -4.22 -4.46
CA THR A 32 10.49 -4.94 -4.14
C THR A 32 11.76 -4.15 -4.43
N LYS A 33 11.70 -3.20 -5.35
CA LYS A 33 12.90 -2.45 -5.72
C LYS A 33 12.98 -1.08 -5.06
N CYS A 34 12.07 -0.78 -4.19
CA CYS A 34 12.03 0.52 -3.55
C CYS A 34 12.86 0.49 -2.27
N PHE A 35 13.52 1.60 -1.95
CA PHE A 35 14.35 1.67 -0.75
C PHE A 35 13.53 1.43 0.51
N LYS A 36 12.35 2.06 0.60
CA LYS A 36 11.39 1.74 1.64
C LYS A 36 10.27 1.00 0.93
N PRO A 37 10.30 -0.33 0.95
CA PRO A 37 9.48 -1.11 0.03
C PRO A 37 8.01 -1.25 0.38
N PHE A 38 7.60 -0.90 1.58
CA PHE A 38 6.19 -1.05 1.94
C PHE A 38 5.50 0.29 1.84
N ILE A 39 4.45 0.36 1.04
CA ILE A 39 3.78 1.59 0.68
C ILE A 39 2.32 1.50 1.06
N VAL A 40 1.79 2.57 1.66
CA VAL A 40 0.36 2.70 1.86
C VAL A 40 -0.08 3.86 1.00
N CYS A 41 -1.08 3.66 0.16
CA CYS A 41 -1.57 4.72 -0.71
C CYS A 41 -3.09 4.72 -0.72
N ASN A 42 -3.67 5.83 -1.19
CA ASN A 42 -5.12 5.95 -1.20
C ASN A 42 -5.70 5.95 -2.61
N TYR A 43 -4.91 5.58 -3.58
CA TYR A 43 -5.36 5.48 -4.96
C TYR A 43 -4.41 4.59 -5.75
N LEU A 44 -4.96 3.72 -6.57
CA LEU A 44 -4.17 2.86 -7.44
C LEU A 44 -5.01 2.61 -8.69
N ASP A 45 -4.48 2.96 -9.86
CA ASP A 45 -5.25 2.75 -11.08
C ASP A 45 -4.74 1.55 -11.86
N ASP A 46 -5.36 1.29 -13.00
CA ASP A 46 -5.03 0.12 -13.80
C ASP A 46 -3.62 0.15 -14.36
N ASP A 47 -3.03 1.32 -14.47
CA ASP A 47 -1.67 1.46 -14.97
C ASP A 47 -0.65 1.37 -13.85
N GLY A 48 -1.11 1.16 -12.63
CA GLY A 48 -0.21 1.03 -11.49
C GLY A 48 0.17 2.36 -10.86
N ALA A 49 -0.44 3.46 -11.28
CA ALA A 49 -0.13 4.77 -10.69
C ALA A 49 -0.76 4.87 -9.32
N MET A 50 -0.01 5.40 -8.37
CA MET A 50 -0.47 5.53 -6.99
C MET A 50 -0.49 6.99 -6.57
N LEU A 51 -1.39 7.34 -5.69
CA LEU A 51 -1.45 8.68 -5.10
C LEU A 51 -1.52 8.57 -3.59
N GLY A 52 -1.02 9.60 -2.93
CA GLY A 52 -1.04 9.64 -1.47
C GLY A 52 -0.17 8.58 -0.84
N GLN A 53 0.99 8.30 -1.44
CA GLN A 53 1.87 7.26 -0.96
C GLN A 53 2.58 7.67 0.32
N GLU A 54 2.68 6.71 1.24
CA GLU A 54 3.55 6.82 2.41
C GLU A 54 4.42 5.58 2.39
N PHE A 55 5.71 5.75 2.62
CA PHE A 55 6.70 4.68 2.49
C PHE A 55 7.22 4.24 3.85
N PHE A 56 7.39 2.95 4.01
CA PHE A 56 7.81 2.36 5.29
C PHE A 56 8.90 1.33 5.07
N ASP A 57 9.77 1.21 6.04
CA ASP A 57 10.86 0.23 5.99
C ASP A 57 10.37 -1.19 6.24
N THR A 58 9.34 -1.35 7.05
CA THR A 58 8.87 -2.67 7.44
C THR A 58 7.39 -2.83 7.16
N LEU A 59 6.98 -4.06 6.96
CA LEU A 59 5.58 -4.38 6.76
C LEU A 59 4.76 -4.02 8.00
N GLU A 60 5.35 -4.20 9.17
CA GLU A 60 4.68 -3.93 10.42
C GLU A 60 4.26 -2.47 10.51
N ASP A 61 5.19 -1.57 10.20
CA ASP A 61 4.90 -0.14 10.24
C ASP A 61 3.87 0.25 9.20
N ALA A 62 3.99 -0.31 8.00
CA ALA A 62 3.05 -0.01 6.94
C ALA A 62 1.66 -0.53 7.29
N ARG A 63 1.60 -1.72 7.88
CA ARG A 63 0.32 -2.31 8.26
C ARG A 63 -0.36 -1.46 9.33
N GLU A 64 0.41 -0.94 10.25
CA GLU A 64 -0.13 -0.08 11.28
C GLU A 64 -0.78 1.16 10.67
N CYS A 65 -0.09 1.77 9.72
CA CYS A 65 -0.63 2.93 9.02
C CYS A 65 -1.90 2.57 8.25
N PHE A 66 -1.88 1.42 7.58
CA PHE A 66 -3.02 0.97 6.79
C PHE A 66 -4.24 0.73 7.69
N GLU A 67 -4.03 0.12 8.85
CA GLU A 67 -5.12 -0.15 9.77
C GLU A 67 -5.67 1.14 10.36
N GLU A 68 -4.82 2.10 10.63
CA GLU A 68 -5.28 3.40 11.11
C GLU A 68 -6.17 4.09 10.08
N LYS A 69 -5.84 3.95 8.80
CA LYS A 69 -6.67 4.56 7.76
C LYS A 69 -8.04 3.91 7.70
N LYS A 70 -8.11 2.61 7.95
CA LYS A 70 -9.41 1.94 8.01
C LYS A 70 -10.26 2.51 9.14
N GLU A 71 -9.67 2.63 10.31
CA GLU A 71 -10.41 3.13 11.46
C GLU A 71 -10.82 4.56 11.29
N ARG A 72 -9.91 5.36 10.74
CA ARG A 72 -10.20 6.75 10.53
C ARG A 72 -11.36 6.93 9.58
N LYS A 73 -11.41 6.07 8.55
CA LYS A 73 -12.47 6.15 7.59
C LYS A 73 -13.81 5.85 8.18
N HIS A 74 -13.86 4.92 9.11
CA HIS A 74 -15.10 4.58 9.76
C HIS A 74 -15.44 5.51 10.91
N GLY A 75 -14.45 5.98 11.61
CA GLY A 75 -14.67 6.72 12.82
C GLY A 75 -14.81 8.20 12.67
N ARG A 76 -14.75 8.68 11.45
CA ARG A 76 -14.78 10.05 11.26
C ARG A 76 -16.13 10.54 11.36
N ILE A 77 -16.62 10.70 12.44
CA ILE A 77 -17.90 11.16 12.52
C ILE A 77 -17.84 12.51 12.90
N LEU A 78 -18.08 13.31 12.69
CA LEU A 78 -17.87 14.55 13.28
C LEU A 78 -18.92 15.56 13.03
#